data_4f095e2dd1b8d50a66592eda93383b7f
#
_entry.id   4f095e2dd1b8d50a66592eda93383b7f
#
_cell.length_a   1.000
_cell.length_b   1.000
_cell.length_c   1.000
_cell.angle_alpha   90.00
_cell.angle_beta   90.00
_cell.angle_gamma   90.00
#
_symmetry.space_group_name_H-M   'P 1'
#
loop_
_entity.id
_entity.type
_entity.pdbx_description
1 polymer ?
#
loop_
_entity_poly.entity_id
_entity_poly.type
_entity_poly.pdbx_seq_one_letter_code
_entity_poly.pdbx_strand_id
1 'polypeptide(L)'
;MANTKSASSAAKNKKPAAKPEKKAPAEELVKEEKVLVEAAAATAAPEAPAPEVKEEAPAAPIEVVAPETEAPQEEPAPEIKVEEKKKILFVASEAAPFIATGGLAEVIGSLSKALAKEDRYDVRAIIPLYQDIKKEYRKDFRFIGNIFVPLSWRNQYCGIFEYVKDNVTFYFVDNEYYFKRPGCYGYYDDGERFAFFCRSVMEILGFLNFYPDILHCHDWQAALAAIYLKTIYCFRPEYQFIRAVFTIHNIEYQGQYSLDILEDLFGISYRYQYLVEYDRCINLMKGAIECCEQFTTVSPTYAGEIKDPYYSHGLDPIVRRNEFKLCGILNGIDPDYYNPETDRALFANYNAEDTAGKAVCKEELQRMLNLPVKPETPIIAMITRLVSHKGLDLVKEVIEQALRQDIQFVLLGTGDSMYENYFSDLARRYQGKVVSIISFNSDLSRKIYSGADIFLMPSKSEPCGLSQMIASRYGTVAIVRETGGLRDSISPYGAGGNGFTFHDYNAYDMLYVINEAIGVYHNKDEWKRLMYKAMTTDFTWAKSAKYYEGLYLGMLMH
;
A
#
# COMPACT_ATOMS: atom_id res chain seq x y z
N MET A 1 13.98 -0.49 70.51
CA MET A 1 15.28 -0.34 71.18
C MET A 1 16.39 -0.34 70.11
N ALA A 2 17.12 0.78 70.08
CA ALA A 2 18.49 1.02 69.63
C ALA A 2 18.78 0.71 68.13
N ASN A 3 18.92 1.70 67.25
CA ASN A 3 20.00 2.71 67.10
C ASN A 3 21.38 2.10 66.76
N THR A 4 21.89 2.42 65.53
CA THR A 4 23.05 3.26 65.24
C THR A 4 23.32 3.24 63.73
N LYS A 5 23.24 4.37 62.97
CA LYS A 5 24.27 5.39 62.58
C LYS A 5 25.54 4.71 61.97
N SER A 6 25.87 5.01 60.78
CA SER A 6 26.35 6.08 59.93
C SER A 6 27.60 5.64 59.18
N ALA A 7 27.80 5.98 57.93
CA ALA A 7 28.84 6.92 57.53
C ALA A 7 28.98 6.99 56.00
N SER A 8 29.01 8.20 55.53
CA SER A 8 29.28 8.66 54.17
C SER A 8 30.70 8.39 53.70
N SER A 9 30.87 8.11 52.41
CA SER A 9 32.11 8.53 51.71
C SER A 9 31.79 8.92 50.25
N ALA A 10 32.07 10.17 49.97
CA ALA A 10 32.02 10.78 48.65
C ALA A 10 33.22 10.33 47.80
N ALA A 11 33.00 9.86 46.62
CA ALA A 11 34.04 9.70 45.60
C ALA A 11 33.81 10.64 44.43
N LYS A 12 34.76 11.52 44.22
CA LYS A 12 34.83 12.54 43.17
C LYS A 12 35.04 11.91 41.81
N ASN A 13 34.12 12.17 40.86
CA ASN A 13 34.35 11.89 39.45
C ASN A 13 35.14 13.01 38.78
N LYS A 14 36.34 12.65 38.30
CA LYS A 14 37.17 13.46 37.40
C LYS A 14 36.71 13.22 35.94
N LYS A 15 36.36 14.28 35.21
CA LYS A 15 36.25 14.31 33.75
C LYS A 15 37.63 14.16 33.11
N PRO A 16 37.79 13.43 32.00
CA PRO A 16 38.95 13.57 31.13
C PRO A 16 38.76 14.72 30.13
N ALA A 17 39.87 15.44 29.90
CA ALA A 17 39.97 16.61 29.03
C ALA A 17 39.92 16.25 27.54
N ALA A 18 39.32 17.12 26.76
CA ALA A 18 39.31 17.11 25.29
C ALA A 18 40.68 17.50 24.72
N LYS A 19 41.16 16.81 23.71
CA LYS A 19 42.30 17.19 22.87
C LYS A 19 41.80 18.01 21.67
N PRO A 20 42.63 18.98 21.19
CA PRO A 20 42.20 19.96 20.18
C PRO A 20 42.28 19.43 18.76
N GLU A 21 41.27 19.83 17.94
CA GLU A 21 41.23 19.64 16.50
C GLU A 21 42.27 20.51 15.79
N LYS A 22 42.97 19.91 14.84
CA LYS A 22 43.84 20.58 13.89
C LYS A 22 43.01 21.16 12.76
N LYS A 23 43.02 22.48 12.58
CA LYS A 23 42.60 23.19 11.37
C LYS A 23 43.59 22.89 10.23
N ALA A 24 43.10 22.50 9.07
CA ALA A 24 43.79 22.55 7.78
C ALA A 24 43.26 23.72 6.94
N PRO A 25 44.10 24.32 6.09
CA PRO A 25 43.86 25.65 5.55
C PRO A 25 42.98 25.64 4.28
N ALA A 26 42.17 26.70 4.17
CA ALA A 26 41.48 27.06 2.97
C ALA A 26 42.48 27.81 2.05
N GLU A 27 42.76 27.22 0.90
CA GLU A 27 43.30 27.90 -0.30
C GLU A 27 43.42 26.84 -1.40
N GLU A 28 42.50 26.93 -2.38
CA GLU A 28 42.57 26.46 -3.76
C GLU A 28 41.16 26.03 -4.21
N LEU A 29 40.43 27.01 -4.73
CA LEU A 29 39.33 26.81 -5.68
C LEU A 29 38.76 28.19 -6.07
N VAL A 30 39.65 28.99 -6.67
CA VAL A 30 39.26 30.18 -7.48
C VAL A 30 40.11 30.12 -8.74
N LYS A 31 39.62 29.41 -9.75
CA LYS A 31 39.99 29.54 -11.16
C LYS A 31 39.21 28.48 -11.93
N GLU A 32 38.07 28.90 -12.46
CA GLU A 32 37.43 28.42 -13.67
C GLU A 32 36.00 28.96 -13.74
N GLU A 33 35.94 30.28 -13.78
CA GLU A 33 34.77 31.03 -14.25
C GLU A 33 35.28 32.19 -15.07
N LYS A 34 35.58 31.95 -16.34
CA LYS A 34 35.70 32.93 -17.39
C LYS A 34 36.05 32.20 -18.68
N VAL A 35 35.03 31.87 -19.46
CA VAL A 35 35.04 31.76 -20.94
C VAL A 35 33.63 31.24 -21.28
N LEU A 36 32.79 32.12 -21.77
CA LEU A 36 31.69 31.94 -22.72
C LEU A 36 30.61 33.00 -22.49
N VAL A 37 31.02 34.22 -22.72
CA VAL A 37 30.11 35.31 -23.12
C VAL A 37 30.81 36.02 -24.29
N GLU A 38 30.43 35.61 -25.49
CA GLU A 38 30.56 36.40 -26.74
C GLU A 38 30.16 35.49 -27.90
N ALA A 39 28.96 35.70 -28.39
CA ALA A 39 28.57 35.54 -29.79
C ALA A 39 27.04 35.37 -29.90
N ALA A 40 26.32 36.45 -29.95
CA ALA A 40 25.05 36.58 -30.66
C ALA A 40 24.65 38.06 -30.76
N ALA A 41 25.13 38.71 -31.78
CA ALA A 41 24.52 39.96 -32.27
C ALA A 41 24.55 39.92 -33.80
N ALA A 42 23.45 40.45 -34.40
CA ALA A 42 23.19 40.72 -35.80
C ALA A 42 22.69 39.53 -36.64
N THR A 43 21.48 39.59 -37.20
CA THR A 43 21.02 40.55 -38.19
C THR A 43 19.50 40.54 -38.35
N ALA A 44 18.98 41.71 -38.63
CA ALA A 44 17.59 42.09 -38.84
C ALA A 44 17.00 41.66 -40.19
N ALA A 45 15.66 41.82 -40.26
CA ALA A 45 14.71 41.63 -41.36
C ALA A 45 15.04 42.42 -42.66
N PRO A 46 14.31 42.23 -43.80
CA PRO A 46 13.04 42.91 -43.98
C PRO A 46 11.94 42.18 -44.80
N GLU A 47 10.70 42.56 -44.47
CA GLU A 47 9.52 43.01 -45.25
C GLU A 47 9.12 42.42 -46.62
N ALA A 48 7.82 42.26 -46.67
CA ALA A 48 6.84 41.90 -47.70
C ALA A 48 6.97 42.67 -49.06
N PRO A 49 6.22 42.30 -50.11
CA PRO A 49 4.81 42.67 -50.21
C PRO A 49 3.88 41.71 -50.99
N ALA A 50 2.58 41.90 -50.81
CA ALA A 50 1.51 41.52 -51.73
C ALA A 50 1.42 42.57 -52.88
N PRO A 51 0.84 42.29 -54.02
CA PRO A 51 -0.54 42.67 -54.25
C PRO A 51 -1.39 41.83 -55.23
N GLU A 52 -2.71 41.91 -55.06
CA GLU A 52 -3.78 42.34 -55.99
C GLU A 52 -3.96 41.60 -57.33
N VAL A 53 -5.10 41.03 -57.55
CA VAL A 53 -6.45 41.49 -58.00
C VAL A 53 -6.75 41.26 -59.51
N LYS A 54 -7.97 40.81 -59.75
CA LYS A 54 -8.94 40.98 -60.87
C LYS A 54 -9.17 39.78 -61.78
N GLU A 55 -10.41 39.37 -61.72
CA GLU A 55 -11.57 39.56 -62.62
C GLU A 55 -11.50 38.68 -63.86
N GLU A 56 -12.45 37.91 -64.20
CA GLU A 56 -13.82 38.18 -64.65
C GLU A 56 -14.57 36.89 -64.91
N ALA A 57 -15.89 36.90 -64.67
CA ALA A 57 -16.84 35.93 -65.20
C ALA A 57 -17.16 36.25 -66.68
N PRO A 58 -17.65 35.31 -67.48
CA PRO A 58 -19.09 35.28 -67.63
C PRO A 58 -19.78 33.95 -67.99
N ALA A 59 -21.06 33.98 -67.75
CA ALA A 59 -22.21 33.39 -68.47
C ALA A 59 -22.50 31.91 -68.43
N ALA A 60 -23.68 31.63 -67.85
CA ALA A 60 -24.50 30.45 -68.02
C ALA A 60 -24.94 30.24 -69.46
N PRO A 61 -25.31 28.99 -69.82
CA PRO A 61 -26.73 28.77 -70.09
C PRO A 61 -27.32 27.40 -69.73
N ILE A 62 -28.58 27.47 -69.32
CA ILE A 62 -29.77 26.69 -69.70
C ILE A 62 -29.91 25.26 -69.08
N GLU A 63 -30.97 25.19 -68.30
CA GLU A 63 -31.70 24.04 -67.76
C GLU A 63 -31.96 22.92 -68.72
N VAL A 64 -31.79 21.68 -68.21
CA VAL A 64 -32.63 20.54 -68.59
C VAL A 64 -33.14 19.90 -67.29
N VAL A 65 -34.42 20.02 -67.05
CA VAL A 65 -35.17 19.36 -65.97
C VAL A 65 -35.32 17.89 -66.31
N ALA A 66 -34.82 17.00 -65.46
CA ALA A 66 -35.21 15.61 -65.43
C ALA A 66 -35.77 15.28 -64.04
N PRO A 67 -36.75 14.38 -63.91
CA PRO A 67 -37.58 14.28 -62.70
C PRO A 67 -36.84 13.69 -61.52
N GLU A 68 -37.08 14.32 -60.37
CA GLU A 68 -36.65 13.88 -59.03
C GLU A 68 -37.25 12.51 -58.72
N THR A 69 -36.41 11.50 -58.60
CA THR A 69 -36.71 10.29 -57.83
C THR A 69 -36.24 10.56 -56.40
N GLU A 70 -37.20 10.69 -55.50
CA GLU A 70 -36.95 10.73 -54.06
C GLU A 70 -36.17 9.50 -53.67
N ALA A 71 -34.92 9.68 -53.23
CA ALA A 71 -34.15 8.67 -52.53
C ALA A 71 -34.71 8.51 -51.10
N PRO A 72 -34.78 7.28 -50.56
CA PRO A 72 -35.20 7.07 -49.19
C PRO A 72 -34.31 7.85 -48.24
N GLN A 73 -34.93 8.68 -47.39
CA GLN A 73 -34.21 9.30 -46.26
C GLN A 73 -33.75 8.17 -45.34
N GLU A 74 -32.44 7.92 -45.30
CA GLU A 74 -31.84 7.13 -44.23
C GLU A 74 -32.09 7.90 -42.91
N GLU A 75 -32.87 7.32 -42.03
CA GLU A 75 -32.94 7.76 -40.64
C GLU A 75 -31.48 7.78 -40.07
N PRO A 76 -31.04 8.86 -39.40
CA PRO A 76 -29.73 8.88 -38.78
C PRO A 76 -29.67 7.73 -37.78
N ALA A 77 -28.69 6.86 -37.94
CA ALA A 77 -28.40 5.82 -36.97
C ALA A 77 -28.35 6.43 -35.55
N PRO A 78 -28.93 5.77 -34.54
CA PRO A 78 -28.95 6.31 -33.20
C PRO A 78 -27.50 6.61 -32.78
N GLU A 79 -27.24 7.87 -32.44
CA GLU A 79 -25.95 8.25 -31.81
C GLU A 79 -25.79 7.38 -30.57
N ILE A 80 -24.83 6.46 -30.61
CA ILE A 80 -24.39 5.72 -29.44
C ILE A 80 -23.80 6.79 -28.53
N LYS A 81 -24.54 7.24 -27.52
CA LYS A 81 -24.00 8.05 -26.44
C LYS A 81 -22.95 7.19 -25.75
N VAL A 82 -21.68 7.43 -26.06
CA VAL A 82 -20.57 6.89 -25.30
C VAL A 82 -20.69 7.51 -23.90
N GLU A 83 -21.13 6.72 -22.93
CA GLU A 83 -21.14 7.18 -21.55
C GLU A 83 -19.71 7.61 -21.16
N GLU A 84 -19.57 8.84 -20.67
CA GLU A 84 -18.27 9.35 -20.23
C GLU A 84 -17.75 8.50 -19.07
N LYS A 85 -16.52 7.98 -19.21
CA LYS A 85 -15.90 7.15 -18.16
C LYS A 85 -15.80 7.92 -16.85
N LYS A 86 -16.13 7.26 -15.74
CA LYS A 86 -15.92 7.82 -14.41
C LYS A 86 -14.45 7.84 -14.08
N LYS A 87 -13.96 8.99 -13.63
CA LYS A 87 -12.55 9.27 -13.37
C LYS A 87 -12.21 8.99 -11.91
N ILE A 88 -11.28 8.09 -11.66
CA ILE A 88 -10.84 7.72 -10.31
C ILE A 88 -9.34 8.02 -10.18
N LEU A 89 -8.95 8.79 -9.17
CA LEU A 89 -7.55 9.03 -8.83
C LEU A 89 -7.22 8.46 -7.46
N PHE A 90 -6.32 7.46 -7.45
CA PHE A 90 -5.71 6.95 -6.24
C PHE A 90 -4.52 7.82 -5.84
N VAL A 91 -4.51 8.30 -4.59
CA VAL A 91 -3.40 9.07 -4.00
C VAL A 91 -2.80 8.26 -2.87
N ALA A 92 -1.55 7.84 -3.03
CA ALA A 92 -0.88 6.97 -2.08
C ALA A 92 0.62 7.24 -1.98
N SER A 93 1.22 6.80 -0.89
CA SER A 93 2.66 6.92 -0.69
C SER A 93 3.47 5.81 -1.36
N GLU A 94 2.86 4.71 -1.76
CA GLU A 94 3.51 3.58 -2.45
C GLU A 94 2.52 2.84 -3.35
N ALA A 95 3.02 2.14 -4.37
CA ALA A 95 2.24 1.30 -5.26
C ALA A 95 3.10 0.17 -5.85
N ALA A 96 2.59 -1.07 -5.79
CA ALA A 96 3.18 -2.19 -6.51
C ALA A 96 2.94 -2.02 -8.03
N PRO A 97 3.88 -2.44 -8.89
CA PRO A 97 5.15 -3.13 -8.57
C PRO A 97 6.34 -2.19 -8.36
N PHE A 98 6.13 -0.86 -8.35
CA PHE A 98 7.18 0.16 -8.37
C PHE A 98 7.95 0.23 -7.06
N ILE A 99 7.22 0.36 -5.96
CA ILE A 99 7.76 0.40 -4.60
C ILE A 99 6.72 -0.15 -3.63
N ALA A 100 7.16 -1.02 -2.70
CA ALA A 100 6.30 -1.65 -1.71
C ALA A 100 7.06 -1.86 -0.40
N THR A 101 6.49 -1.34 0.69
CA THR A 101 6.96 -1.59 2.06
C THR A 101 5.96 -2.41 2.87
N GLY A 102 4.72 -2.49 2.39
CA GLY A 102 3.62 -3.18 3.06
C GLY A 102 2.40 -3.42 2.18
N GLY A 103 1.28 -3.70 2.83
CA GLY A 103 0.02 -4.03 2.13
C GLY A 103 -0.60 -2.89 1.34
N LEU A 104 -0.29 -1.63 1.68
CA LEU A 104 -0.77 -0.46 0.95
C LEU A 104 -0.40 -0.52 -0.54
N ALA A 105 0.87 -0.82 -0.83
CA ALA A 105 1.35 -0.91 -2.21
C ALA A 105 0.60 -1.96 -3.04
N GLU A 106 0.35 -3.13 -2.44
CA GLU A 106 -0.43 -4.20 -3.07
C GLU A 106 -1.86 -3.76 -3.38
N VAL A 107 -2.50 -3.02 -2.46
CA VAL A 107 -3.84 -2.47 -2.67
C VAL A 107 -3.85 -1.52 -3.86
N ILE A 108 -2.92 -0.55 -3.90
CA ILE A 108 -2.89 0.43 -4.99
C ILE A 108 -2.62 -0.25 -6.34
N GLY A 109 -1.68 -1.18 -6.40
CA GLY A 109 -1.36 -1.90 -7.64
C GLY A 109 -2.50 -2.81 -8.13
N SER A 110 -3.19 -3.47 -7.20
CA SER A 110 -4.15 -4.52 -7.56
C SER A 110 -5.60 -4.04 -7.66
N LEU A 111 -6.05 -3.14 -6.75
CA LEU A 111 -7.39 -2.56 -6.82
C LEU A 111 -7.55 -1.67 -8.05
N SER A 112 -6.54 -0.82 -8.33
CA SER A 112 -6.58 0.03 -9.53
C SER A 112 -6.63 -0.81 -10.82
N LYS A 113 -5.81 -1.87 -10.90
CA LYS A 113 -5.84 -2.86 -11.99
C LYS A 113 -7.21 -3.53 -12.13
N ALA A 114 -7.84 -3.92 -11.01
CA ALA A 114 -9.13 -4.59 -11.02
C ALA A 114 -10.24 -3.67 -11.53
N LEU A 115 -10.27 -2.40 -11.09
CA LEU A 115 -11.22 -1.39 -11.55
C LEU A 115 -10.98 -0.98 -13.01
N ALA A 116 -9.71 -0.89 -13.45
CA ALA A 116 -9.36 -0.53 -14.82
C ALA A 116 -9.70 -1.61 -15.88
N LYS A 117 -10.10 -2.81 -15.44
CA LYS A 117 -10.65 -3.84 -16.33
C LYS A 117 -12.06 -3.49 -16.82
N GLU A 118 -12.77 -2.64 -16.10
CA GLU A 118 -14.12 -2.20 -16.46
C GLU A 118 -14.03 -0.94 -17.35
N ASP A 119 -14.55 -1.01 -18.57
CA ASP A 119 -14.48 0.08 -19.56
C ASP A 119 -15.13 1.41 -19.10
N ARG A 120 -15.96 1.36 -18.07
CA ARG A 120 -16.64 2.52 -17.48
C ARG A 120 -15.77 3.43 -16.62
N TYR A 121 -14.50 3.03 -16.34
CA TYR A 121 -13.59 3.82 -15.49
C TYR A 121 -12.33 4.28 -16.22
N ASP A 122 -11.92 5.53 -15.99
CA ASP A 122 -10.56 6.05 -16.22
C ASP A 122 -9.83 6.04 -14.86
N VAL A 123 -9.00 5.02 -14.64
CA VAL A 123 -8.32 4.80 -13.36
C VAL A 123 -6.90 5.29 -13.43
N ARG A 124 -6.55 6.20 -12.54
CA ARG A 124 -5.21 6.74 -12.40
C ARG A 124 -4.72 6.63 -10.97
N ALA A 125 -3.40 6.58 -10.79
CA ALA A 125 -2.76 6.56 -9.49
C ALA A 125 -1.59 7.54 -9.47
N ILE A 126 -1.34 8.17 -8.32
CA ILE A 126 -0.24 9.12 -8.15
C ILE A 126 0.52 8.79 -6.86
N ILE A 127 1.85 8.67 -7.00
CA ILE A 127 2.78 8.37 -5.90
C ILE A 127 4.03 9.26 -6.00
N PRO A 128 4.82 9.41 -4.92
CA PRO A 128 6.13 10.06 -5.01
C PRO A 128 7.13 9.27 -5.87
N LEU A 129 8.04 9.98 -6.55
CA LEU A 129 9.13 9.37 -7.31
C LEU A 129 10.32 9.06 -6.40
N TYR A 130 10.21 8.01 -5.59
CA TYR A 130 11.27 7.62 -4.66
C TYR A 130 12.53 7.12 -5.35
N GLN A 131 13.68 7.32 -4.70
CA GLN A 131 14.98 6.80 -5.17
C GLN A 131 14.95 5.29 -5.39
N ASP A 132 14.25 4.54 -4.53
CA ASP A 132 14.29 3.08 -4.47
C ASP A 132 13.32 2.41 -5.48
N ILE A 133 12.60 3.19 -6.28
CA ILE A 133 11.84 2.64 -7.41
C ILE A 133 12.81 1.93 -8.37
N LYS A 134 12.51 0.67 -8.69
CA LYS A 134 13.38 -0.19 -9.48
C LYS A 134 13.72 0.43 -10.85
N LYS A 135 15.00 0.36 -11.21
CA LYS A 135 15.52 0.93 -12.47
C LYS A 135 14.83 0.36 -13.72
N GLU A 136 14.37 -0.89 -13.65
CA GLU A 136 13.65 -1.56 -14.75
C GLU A 136 12.34 -0.85 -15.13
N TYR A 137 11.66 -0.19 -14.18
CA TYR A 137 10.47 0.62 -14.44
C TYR A 137 10.85 2.07 -14.80
N ARG A 138 11.82 2.65 -14.07
CA ARG A 138 12.20 4.07 -14.23
C ARG A 138 12.62 4.44 -15.65
N LYS A 139 13.26 3.52 -16.38
CA LYS A 139 13.71 3.75 -17.75
C LYS A 139 12.57 4.04 -18.74
N ASP A 140 11.38 3.56 -18.42
CA ASP A 140 10.19 3.65 -19.27
C ASP A 140 9.24 4.78 -18.82
N PHE A 141 9.60 5.54 -17.76
CA PHE A 141 8.82 6.67 -17.29
C PHE A 141 8.94 7.85 -18.25
N ARG A 142 7.80 8.36 -18.70
CA ARG A 142 7.72 9.51 -19.59
C ARG A 142 7.64 10.80 -18.77
N PHE A 143 8.63 11.69 -18.90
CA PHE A 143 8.51 13.04 -18.35
C PHE A 143 7.48 13.83 -19.16
N ILE A 144 6.45 14.37 -18.48
CA ILE A 144 5.34 15.08 -19.12
C ILE A 144 5.35 16.58 -18.83
N GLY A 145 6.16 17.04 -17.89
CA GLY A 145 6.35 18.44 -17.57
C GLY A 145 6.66 18.69 -16.10
N ASN A 146 6.69 19.95 -15.75
CA ASN A 146 6.89 20.38 -14.36
C ASN A 146 6.05 21.60 -14.03
N ILE A 147 5.76 21.75 -12.76
CA ILE A 147 5.09 22.90 -12.16
C ILE A 147 5.86 23.37 -10.93
N PHE A 148 5.54 24.55 -10.43
CA PHE A 148 5.96 24.99 -9.11
C PHE A 148 4.78 24.93 -8.15
N VAL A 149 4.97 24.26 -7.03
CA VAL A 149 3.93 23.96 -6.05
C VAL A 149 4.08 24.88 -4.84
N PRO A 150 3.06 25.70 -4.52
CA PRO A 150 3.08 26.54 -3.34
C PRO A 150 2.87 25.70 -2.08
N LEU A 151 3.87 25.67 -1.21
CA LEU A 151 3.78 25.04 0.10
C LEU A 151 3.95 26.12 1.16
N SER A 152 2.84 26.72 1.61
CA SER A 152 2.82 27.95 2.39
C SER A 152 3.63 29.06 1.69
N TRP A 153 4.69 29.59 2.32
CA TRP A 153 5.59 30.60 1.72
C TRP A 153 6.63 30.02 0.75
N ARG A 154 6.80 28.69 0.73
CA ARG A 154 7.73 27.99 -0.16
C ARG A 154 7.11 27.82 -1.54
N ASN A 155 7.94 27.82 -2.58
CA ASN A 155 7.53 27.49 -3.94
C ASN A 155 8.48 26.42 -4.48
N GLN A 156 8.03 25.16 -4.49
CA GLN A 156 8.87 24.00 -4.73
C GLN A 156 8.69 23.45 -6.13
N TYR A 157 9.79 23.05 -6.76
CA TYR A 157 9.75 22.32 -8.03
C TYR A 157 9.02 20.99 -7.88
N CYS A 158 8.21 20.66 -8.87
CA CYS A 158 7.49 19.39 -8.99
C CYS A 158 7.56 18.90 -10.43
N GLY A 159 8.45 17.96 -10.71
CA GLY A 159 8.47 17.21 -11.97
C GLY A 159 7.36 16.16 -11.98
N ILE A 160 6.82 15.89 -13.16
CA ILE A 160 5.72 14.96 -13.34
C ILE A 160 6.13 13.91 -14.37
N PHE A 161 6.16 12.66 -13.95
CA PHE A 161 6.39 11.52 -14.83
C PHE A 161 5.14 10.67 -14.93
N GLU A 162 4.99 9.99 -16.06
CA GLU A 162 3.85 9.13 -16.37
C GLU A 162 4.34 7.74 -16.80
N TYR A 163 3.58 6.72 -16.41
CA TYR A 163 3.75 5.35 -16.88
C TYR A 163 2.40 4.65 -16.93
N VAL A 164 2.11 3.93 -18.01
CA VAL A 164 0.85 3.18 -18.16
C VAL A 164 1.12 1.69 -18.00
N LYS A 165 0.36 1.05 -17.11
CA LYS A 165 0.44 -0.37 -16.85
C LYS A 165 -0.94 -0.94 -16.49
N ASP A 166 -1.29 -2.07 -17.08
CA ASP A 166 -2.55 -2.77 -16.79
C ASP A 166 -3.80 -1.87 -16.92
N ASN A 167 -3.84 -0.99 -17.93
CA ASN A 167 -4.84 0.06 -18.19
C ASN A 167 -4.94 1.14 -17.09
N VAL A 168 -3.99 1.19 -16.16
CA VAL A 168 -3.89 2.25 -15.16
C VAL A 168 -2.80 3.24 -15.56
N THR A 169 -3.10 4.53 -15.50
CA THR A 169 -2.10 5.59 -15.66
C THR A 169 -1.50 5.95 -14.32
N PHE A 170 -0.22 5.70 -14.14
CA PHE A 170 0.53 6.07 -12.94
C PHE A 170 1.27 7.38 -13.17
N TYR A 171 1.11 8.32 -12.23
CA TYR A 171 1.89 9.55 -12.16
C TYR A 171 2.88 9.48 -11.01
N PHE A 172 4.07 10.05 -11.21
CA PHE A 172 5.12 10.12 -10.21
C PHE A 172 5.51 11.56 -9.97
N VAL A 173 5.40 11.99 -8.71
CA VAL A 173 5.77 13.34 -8.25
C VAL A 173 7.26 13.37 -7.98
N ASP A 174 8.01 14.10 -8.82
CA ASP A 174 9.46 14.24 -8.71
C ASP A 174 9.82 15.51 -7.95
N ASN A 175 10.54 15.31 -6.87
CA ASN A 175 11.33 16.33 -6.19
C ASN A 175 12.49 15.63 -5.48
N GLU A 176 13.71 15.82 -5.98
CA GLU A 176 14.89 15.12 -5.46
C GLU A 176 15.16 15.44 -3.98
N TYR A 177 14.89 16.66 -3.54
CA TYR A 177 15.08 17.06 -2.15
C TYR A 177 14.24 16.24 -1.19
N TYR A 178 12.96 15.96 -1.55
CA TYR A 178 12.03 15.22 -0.72
C TYR A 178 12.09 13.70 -0.91
N PHE A 179 12.33 13.21 -2.14
CA PHE A 179 12.11 11.79 -2.47
C PHE A 179 13.33 11.02 -2.97
N LYS A 180 14.46 11.70 -3.25
CA LYS A 180 15.71 11.01 -3.60
C LYS A 180 16.49 10.61 -2.35
N ARG A 181 15.86 9.76 -1.54
CA ARG A 181 16.39 9.28 -0.26
C ARG A 181 16.12 7.77 -0.12
N PRO A 182 16.92 7.01 0.65
CA PRO A 182 16.66 5.59 0.94
C PRO A 182 15.37 5.40 1.73
N GLY A 183 14.51 4.47 1.32
CA GLY A 183 13.24 4.19 1.97
C GLY A 183 12.16 5.24 1.73
N CYS A 184 10.93 4.88 2.13
CA CYS A 184 9.75 5.74 1.90
C CYS A 184 9.45 6.64 3.09
N TYR A 185 9.74 6.20 4.32
CA TYR A 185 9.25 6.78 5.57
C TYR A 185 10.36 6.90 6.62
N GLY A 186 10.04 7.58 7.73
CA GLY A 186 10.88 7.64 8.92
C GLY A 186 11.83 8.84 8.95
N TYR A 187 11.60 9.84 8.13
CA TYR A 187 12.37 11.07 8.13
C TYR A 187 11.73 12.12 9.06
N TYR A 188 12.58 12.92 9.69
CA TYR A 188 12.13 14.01 10.56
C TYR A 188 11.18 14.99 9.84
N ASP A 189 11.38 15.20 8.54
CA ASP A 189 10.61 16.09 7.68
C ASP A 189 9.48 15.38 6.91
N ASP A 190 9.04 14.20 7.34
CA ASP A 190 7.94 13.47 6.67
C ASP A 190 6.65 14.31 6.57
N GLY A 191 6.38 15.17 7.55
CA GLY A 191 5.27 16.11 7.48
C GLY A 191 5.35 17.05 6.29
N GLU A 192 6.53 17.64 6.04
CA GLU A 192 6.76 18.52 4.89
C GLU A 192 6.76 17.75 3.56
N ARG A 193 7.40 16.59 3.53
CA ARG A 193 7.46 15.72 2.35
C ARG A 193 6.07 15.35 1.83
N PHE A 194 5.21 14.89 2.72
CA PHE A 194 3.86 14.46 2.35
C PHE A 194 2.88 15.64 2.22
N ALA A 195 3.12 16.77 2.87
CA ALA A 195 2.41 18.01 2.58
C ALA A 195 2.71 18.51 1.15
N PHE A 196 3.99 18.52 0.76
CA PHE A 196 4.40 18.81 -0.62
C PHE A 196 3.76 17.82 -1.60
N PHE A 197 3.80 16.52 -1.32
CA PHE A 197 3.17 15.50 -2.16
C PHE A 197 1.69 15.77 -2.37
N CYS A 198 0.91 15.91 -1.30
CA CYS A 198 -0.53 16.14 -1.39
C CYS A 198 -0.87 17.46 -2.09
N ARG A 199 -0.06 18.51 -1.87
CA ARG A 199 -0.25 19.78 -2.55
C ARG A 199 0.06 19.65 -4.05
N SER A 200 1.13 18.92 -4.40
CA SER A 200 1.47 18.59 -5.79
C SER A 200 0.34 17.84 -6.49
N VAL A 201 -0.26 16.87 -5.83
CA VAL A 201 -1.43 16.14 -6.38
C VAL A 201 -2.51 17.13 -6.81
N MET A 202 -2.88 18.06 -5.95
CA MET A 202 -3.95 19.01 -6.24
C MET A 202 -3.59 19.98 -7.39
N GLU A 203 -2.36 20.47 -7.47
CA GLU A 203 -1.94 21.37 -8.56
C GLU A 203 -1.75 20.61 -9.89
N ILE A 204 -1.35 19.32 -9.85
CA ILE A 204 -1.22 18.46 -11.03
C ILE A 204 -2.57 18.24 -11.71
N LEU A 205 -3.70 18.22 -11.00
CA LEU A 205 -5.03 18.09 -11.62
C LEU A 205 -5.27 19.20 -12.64
N GLY A 206 -4.92 20.44 -12.28
CA GLY A 206 -5.02 21.59 -13.20
C GLY A 206 -4.04 21.49 -14.37
N PHE A 207 -2.79 21.07 -14.13
CA PHE A 207 -1.80 20.87 -15.18
C PHE A 207 -2.24 19.82 -16.22
N LEU A 208 -2.85 18.72 -15.75
CA LEU A 208 -3.32 17.63 -16.62
C LEU A 208 -4.70 17.92 -17.25
N ASN A 209 -5.39 18.96 -16.81
CA ASN A 209 -6.83 19.16 -17.09
C ASN A 209 -7.64 17.88 -16.78
N PHE A 210 -7.28 17.21 -15.68
CA PHE A 210 -7.90 15.98 -15.21
C PHE A 210 -8.47 16.19 -13.81
N TYR A 211 -9.77 16.30 -13.73
CA TYR A 211 -10.50 16.43 -12.46
C TYR A 211 -11.25 15.12 -12.22
N PRO A 212 -10.85 14.33 -11.21
CA PRO A 212 -11.48 13.03 -10.97
C PRO A 212 -12.86 13.18 -10.35
N ASP A 213 -13.79 12.25 -10.67
CA ASP A 213 -15.04 12.12 -9.93
C ASP A 213 -14.78 11.66 -8.50
N ILE A 214 -13.79 10.76 -8.32
CA ILE A 214 -13.37 10.19 -7.04
C ILE A 214 -11.88 10.44 -6.80
N LEU A 215 -11.57 11.16 -5.71
CA LEU A 215 -10.22 11.31 -5.16
C LEU A 215 -10.07 10.34 -3.99
N HIS A 216 -9.40 9.20 -4.21
CA HIS A 216 -9.24 8.16 -3.20
C HIS A 216 -7.87 8.24 -2.53
N CYS A 217 -7.84 8.74 -1.30
CA CYS A 217 -6.63 8.97 -0.52
C CYS A 217 -6.36 7.81 0.44
N HIS A 218 -5.10 7.41 0.59
CA HIS A 218 -4.69 6.24 1.37
C HIS A 218 -3.71 6.60 2.48
N ASP A 219 -4.08 6.30 3.73
CA ASP A 219 -3.34 6.58 4.95
C ASP A 219 -2.97 8.06 5.16
N TRP A 220 -2.32 8.37 6.28
CA TRP A 220 -2.02 9.74 6.68
C TRP A 220 -1.14 10.50 5.67
N GLN A 221 -0.32 9.81 4.90
CA GLN A 221 0.56 10.41 3.89
C GLN A 221 -0.23 11.06 2.74
N ALA A 222 -1.44 10.59 2.47
CA ALA A 222 -2.33 11.16 1.47
C ALA A 222 -3.47 12.02 2.07
N ALA A 223 -3.58 12.05 3.40
CA ALA A 223 -4.68 12.70 4.11
C ALA A 223 -4.83 14.18 3.77
N LEU A 224 -3.71 14.90 3.60
CA LEU A 224 -3.74 16.33 3.25
C LEU A 224 -4.39 16.59 1.88
N ALA A 225 -4.42 15.64 0.94
CA ALA A 225 -5.12 15.85 -0.34
C ALA A 225 -6.64 16.02 -0.12
N ALA A 226 -7.26 15.18 0.72
CA ALA A 226 -8.67 15.33 1.10
C ALA A 226 -8.93 16.62 1.91
N ILE A 227 -8.01 16.97 2.82
CA ILE A 227 -8.11 18.19 3.61
C ILE A 227 -7.98 19.43 2.71
N TYR A 228 -7.03 19.46 1.78
CA TYR A 228 -6.86 20.56 0.83
C TYR A 228 -8.06 20.71 -0.10
N LEU A 229 -8.62 19.60 -0.58
CA LEU A 229 -9.85 19.63 -1.36
C LEU A 229 -10.95 20.41 -0.63
N LYS A 230 -11.14 20.16 0.66
CA LYS A 230 -12.18 20.78 1.50
C LYS A 230 -11.87 22.20 1.96
N THR A 231 -10.59 22.55 2.12
CA THR A 231 -10.21 23.82 2.78
C THR A 231 -9.67 24.87 1.79
N ILE A 232 -9.08 24.44 0.69
CA ILE A 232 -8.37 25.34 -0.24
C ILE A 232 -8.98 25.28 -1.65
N TYR A 233 -9.24 24.07 -2.16
CA TYR A 233 -9.65 23.90 -3.56
C TYR A 233 -11.17 23.91 -3.77
N CYS A 234 -11.97 23.74 -2.71
CA CYS A 234 -13.44 23.79 -2.79
C CYS A 234 -14.00 25.10 -3.37
N PHE A 235 -13.19 26.16 -3.40
CA PHE A 235 -13.56 27.46 -4.01
C PHE A 235 -13.30 27.55 -5.51
N ARG A 236 -12.63 26.57 -6.11
CA ARG A 236 -12.36 26.48 -7.54
C ARG A 236 -13.45 25.64 -8.19
N PRO A 237 -14.17 26.13 -9.23
CA PRO A 237 -15.32 25.43 -9.82
C PRO A 237 -15.03 23.99 -10.25
N GLU A 238 -13.83 23.75 -10.81
CA GLU A 238 -13.41 22.44 -11.34
C GLU A 238 -13.25 21.37 -10.26
N TYR A 239 -13.06 21.77 -8.99
CA TYR A 239 -12.85 20.85 -7.85
C TYR A 239 -14.14 20.56 -7.08
N GLN A 240 -15.24 21.29 -7.32
CA GLN A 240 -16.45 21.22 -6.49
C GLN A 240 -17.19 19.87 -6.61
N PHE A 241 -17.01 19.18 -7.73
CA PHE A 241 -17.66 17.90 -7.99
C PHE A 241 -16.84 16.69 -7.56
N ILE A 242 -15.60 16.89 -7.16
CA ILE A 242 -14.71 15.81 -6.70
C ILE A 242 -15.21 15.31 -5.34
N ARG A 243 -15.42 13.99 -5.23
CA ARG A 243 -15.77 13.31 -3.99
C ARG A 243 -14.53 12.63 -3.42
N ALA A 244 -14.23 12.89 -2.14
CA ALA A 244 -13.08 12.29 -1.46
C ALA A 244 -13.47 10.98 -0.76
N VAL A 245 -12.69 9.93 -1.00
CA VAL A 245 -12.68 8.70 -0.21
C VAL A 245 -11.35 8.62 0.55
N PHE A 246 -11.39 8.18 1.79
CA PHE A 246 -10.18 7.99 2.58
C PHE A 246 -10.09 6.56 3.11
N THR A 247 -9.02 5.82 2.79
CA THR A 247 -8.80 4.45 3.30
C THR A 247 -7.74 4.43 4.39
N ILE A 248 -8.11 3.84 5.53
CA ILE A 248 -7.21 3.56 6.66
C ILE A 248 -6.68 2.14 6.52
N HIS A 249 -5.37 2.00 6.23
CA HIS A 249 -4.71 0.69 6.22
C HIS A 249 -4.20 0.29 7.59
N ASN A 250 -3.71 1.26 8.37
CA ASN A 250 -3.33 1.03 9.75
C ASN A 250 -3.55 2.30 10.59
N ILE A 251 -4.51 2.25 11.51
CA ILE A 251 -4.88 3.38 12.37
C ILE A 251 -3.79 3.78 13.38
N GLU A 252 -2.76 2.96 13.57
CA GLU A 252 -1.61 3.27 14.43
C GLU A 252 -0.82 4.48 13.93
N TYR A 253 -0.74 4.67 12.61
CA TYR A 253 0.03 5.75 11.98
C TYR A 253 -0.89 6.88 11.55
N GLN A 254 -0.93 7.98 12.33
CA GLN A 254 -1.96 9.00 12.23
C GLN A 254 -1.47 10.33 11.62
N GLY A 255 -0.16 10.51 11.46
CA GLY A 255 0.40 11.80 11.00
C GLY A 255 0.18 12.91 12.02
N GLN A 256 0.81 12.79 13.21
CA GLN A 256 0.67 13.72 14.31
C GLN A 256 1.81 14.74 14.32
N TYR A 257 1.45 16.03 14.45
CA TYR A 257 2.39 17.15 14.39
C TYR A 257 1.98 18.28 15.34
N SER A 258 2.92 19.19 15.66
CA SER A 258 2.63 20.39 16.45
C SER A 258 1.67 21.31 15.70
N LEU A 259 0.77 22.00 16.45
CA LEU A 259 -0.16 23.00 15.89
C LEU A 259 0.57 24.19 15.26
N ASP A 260 1.79 24.51 15.69
CA ASP A 260 2.57 25.62 15.19
C ASP A 260 2.86 25.55 13.68
N ILE A 261 2.89 24.34 13.12
CA ILE A 261 3.19 24.15 11.70
C ILE A 261 1.96 24.17 10.78
N LEU A 262 0.75 24.43 11.34
CA LEU A 262 -0.50 24.35 10.58
C LEU A 262 -0.54 25.30 9.38
N GLU A 263 -0.23 26.58 9.57
CA GLU A 263 -0.16 27.55 8.48
C GLU A 263 1.22 27.56 7.79
N ASP A 264 2.30 27.51 8.59
CA ASP A 264 3.66 27.66 8.07
C ASP A 264 4.10 26.52 7.17
N LEU A 265 3.70 25.27 7.49
CA LEU A 265 4.08 24.09 6.73
C LEU A 265 2.94 23.57 5.86
N PHE A 266 1.77 23.32 6.47
CA PHE A 266 0.65 22.71 5.76
C PHE A 266 -0.16 23.72 4.95
N GLY A 267 0.01 25.04 5.18
CA GLY A 267 -0.71 26.08 4.46
C GLY A 267 -2.22 26.06 4.72
N ILE A 268 -2.63 25.50 5.86
CA ILE A 268 -4.02 25.44 6.30
C ILE A 268 -4.28 26.60 7.25
N SER A 269 -5.23 27.48 6.92
CA SER A 269 -5.57 28.60 7.79
C SER A 269 -6.09 28.12 9.14
N TYR A 270 -5.72 28.81 10.22
CA TYR A 270 -6.18 28.54 11.59
C TYR A 270 -7.71 28.48 11.73
N ARG A 271 -8.46 29.12 10.85
CA ARG A 271 -9.93 28.98 10.80
C ARG A 271 -10.40 27.54 10.61
N TYR A 272 -9.55 26.67 10.03
CA TYR A 272 -9.81 25.26 9.80
C TYR A 272 -9.10 24.33 10.78
N GLN A 273 -8.44 24.89 11.81
CA GLN A 273 -7.73 24.12 12.84
C GLN A 273 -8.60 23.02 13.44
N TYR A 274 -9.88 23.30 13.68
CA TYR A 274 -10.84 22.34 14.26
C TYR A 274 -10.99 21.05 13.45
N LEU A 275 -10.70 21.07 12.14
CA LEU A 275 -10.74 19.88 11.27
C LEU A 275 -9.59 18.92 11.58
N VAL A 276 -8.43 19.44 11.95
CA VAL A 276 -7.21 18.63 12.09
C VAL A 276 -6.73 18.53 13.55
N GLU A 277 -7.16 19.42 14.44
CA GLU A 277 -6.76 19.37 15.83
C GLU A 277 -7.41 18.21 16.57
N TYR A 278 -6.59 17.41 17.23
CA TYR A 278 -7.01 16.36 18.12
C TYR A 278 -5.94 16.13 19.19
N ASP A 279 -6.33 16.04 20.45
CA ASP A 279 -5.43 15.88 21.61
C ASP A 279 -4.25 16.88 21.63
N ARG A 280 -4.56 18.16 21.36
CA ARG A 280 -3.60 19.30 21.34
C ARG A 280 -2.50 19.19 20.27
N CYS A 281 -2.69 18.38 19.26
CA CYS A 281 -1.80 18.30 18.11
C CYS A 281 -2.60 18.27 16.80
N ILE A 282 -1.91 18.48 15.68
CA ILE A 282 -2.46 18.16 14.38
C ILE A 282 -2.50 16.65 14.25
N ASN A 283 -3.64 16.09 13.85
CA ASN A 283 -3.81 14.70 13.49
C ASN A 283 -4.37 14.63 12.07
N LEU A 284 -3.53 14.25 11.12
CA LEU A 284 -3.88 14.28 9.69
C LEU A 284 -4.93 13.22 9.34
N MET A 285 -4.88 12.04 9.97
CA MET A 285 -5.89 11.00 9.77
C MET A 285 -7.27 11.45 10.24
N LYS A 286 -7.35 12.09 11.43
CA LYS A 286 -8.58 12.72 11.91
C LYS A 286 -9.09 13.76 10.91
N GLY A 287 -8.20 14.60 10.39
CA GLY A 287 -8.54 15.62 9.41
C GLY A 287 -9.13 15.01 8.13
N ALA A 288 -8.56 13.93 7.61
CA ALA A 288 -9.08 13.24 6.43
C ALA A 288 -10.45 12.60 6.70
N ILE A 289 -10.64 11.96 7.86
CA ILE A 289 -11.95 11.41 8.28
C ILE A 289 -13.02 12.49 8.31
N GLU A 290 -12.71 13.69 8.81
CA GLU A 290 -13.66 14.81 8.87
C GLU A 290 -14.00 15.37 7.48
N CYS A 291 -13.00 15.40 6.56
CA CYS A 291 -13.10 16.08 5.28
C CYS A 291 -13.64 15.21 4.14
N CYS A 292 -13.50 13.89 4.21
CA CYS A 292 -13.96 12.98 3.16
C CYS A 292 -15.47 12.73 3.23
N GLU A 293 -16.08 12.35 2.10
CA GLU A 293 -17.48 11.94 2.02
C GLU A 293 -17.67 10.53 2.59
N GLN A 294 -16.72 9.61 2.31
CA GLN A 294 -16.70 8.25 2.84
C GLN A 294 -15.28 7.89 3.28
N PHE A 295 -15.15 7.12 4.37
CA PHE A 295 -13.88 6.51 4.69
C PHE A 295 -14.02 5.00 4.85
N THR A 296 -12.98 4.29 4.45
CA THR A 296 -12.95 2.84 4.46
C THR A 296 -11.79 2.33 5.30
N THR A 297 -11.89 1.08 5.69
CA THR A 297 -10.75 0.32 6.16
C THR A 297 -10.73 -1.06 5.53
N VAL A 298 -9.67 -1.80 5.76
CA VAL A 298 -9.26 -2.95 4.94
C VAL A 298 -9.86 -4.29 5.36
N SER A 299 -10.86 -4.27 6.26
CA SER A 299 -11.72 -5.44 6.55
C SER A 299 -12.97 -5.03 7.37
N PRO A 300 -14.08 -5.77 7.27
CA PRO A 300 -15.30 -5.52 8.06
C PRO A 300 -15.08 -5.63 9.56
N THR A 301 -14.36 -6.65 10.01
CA THR A 301 -14.04 -6.81 11.45
C THR A 301 -13.16 -5.67 11.95
N TYR A 302 -12.17 -5.24 11.16
CA TYR A 302 -11.32 -4.10 11.57
C TYR A 302 -12.10 -2.79 11.62
N ALA A 303 -13.11 -2.59 10.76
CA ALA A 303 -14.02 -1.43 10.86
C ALA A 303 -14.80 -1.42 12.19
N GLY A 304 -15.09 -2.57 12.75
CA GLY A 304 -15.62 -2.72 14.10
C GLY A 304 -14.56 -2.43 15.18
N GLU A 305 -13.38 -3.02 15.04
CA GLU A 305 -12.28 -2.91 16.00
C GLU A 305 -11.79 -1.46 16.18
N ILE A 306 -11.62 -0.68 15.11
CA ILE A 306 -11.17 0.72 15.22
C ILE A 306 -12.17 1.65 15.92
N LYS A 307 -13.36 1.20 16.24
CA LYS A 307 -14.33 1.87 17.10
C LYS A 307 -14.11 1.58 18.59
N ASP A 308 -13.24 0.62 18.92
CA ASP A 308 -12.92 0.25 20.29
C ASP A 308 -11.61 0.93 20.74
N PRO A 309 -11.55 1.47 21.98
CA PRO A 309 -10.35 2.13 22.52
C PRO A 309 -9.09 1.26 22.48
N TYR A 310 -9.22 -0.06 22.56
CA TYR A 310 -8.08 -0.99 22.53
C TYR A 310 -7.37 -1.01 21.18
N TYR A 311 -8.11 -0.84 20.07
CA TYR A 311 -7.57 -0.94 18.71
C TYR A 311 -7.40 0.40 18.01
N SER A 312 -8.06 1.46 18.49
CA SER A 312 -8.17 2.76 17.81
C SER A 312 -6.95 3.66 17.94
N HIS A 313 -6.00 3.32 18.81
CA HIS A 313 -4.88 4.21 19.17
C HIS A 313 -5.35 5.63 19.54
N GLY A 314 -6.52 5.72 20.24
CA GLY A 314 -7.10 6.96 20.71
C GLY A 314 -8.03 7.68 19.74
N LEU A 315 -8.23 7.15 18.52
CA LEU A 315 -9.14 7.75 17.52
C LEU A 315 -10.60 7.25 17.60
N ASP A 316 -10.93 6.34 18.53
CA ASP A 316 -12.29 5.79 18.64
C ASP A 316 -13.40 6.86 18.78
N PRO A 317 -13.22 8.00 19.48
CA PRO A 317 -14.26 9.02 19.52
C PRO A 317 -14.53 9.67 18.16
N ILE A 318 -13.47 9.83 17.36
CA ILE A 318 -13.56 10.39 16.00
C ILE A 318 -14.23 9.38 15.06
N VAL A 319 -13.78 8.11 15.11
CA VAL A 319 -14.33 7.04 14.28
C VAL A 319 -15.82 6.82 14.59
N ARG A 320 -16.21 6.73 15.87
CA ARG A 320 -17.61 6.56 16.27
C ARG A 320 -18.49 7.72 15.83
N ARG A 321 -18.03 8.98 15.99
CA ARG A 321 -18.78 10.15 15.55
C ARG A 321 -19.04 10.15 14.04
N ASN A 322 -18.14 9.57 13.26
CA ASN A 322 -18.19 9.50 11.81
C ASN A 322 -18.56 8.10 11.28
N GLU A 323 -19.05 7.18 12.13
CA GLU A 323 -19.29 5.77 11.74
C GLU A 323 -20.31 5.61 10.61
N PHE A 324 -21.21 6.60 10.41
CA PHE A 324 -22.20 6.60 9.33
C PHE A 324 -21.57 6.63 7.92
N LYS A 325 -20.30 7.01 7.80
CA LYS A 325 -19.53 7.00 6.55
C LYS A 325 -18.36 6.00 6.56
N LEU A 326 -18.32 5.10 7.56
CA LEU A 326 -17.31 4.04 7.65
C LEU A 326 -17.76 2.77 6.95
N CYS A 327 -16.92 2.23 6.07
CA CYS A 327 -17.12 0.92 5.45
C CYS A 327 -15.85 0.07 5.59
N GLY A 328 -15.99 -1.20 6.00
CA GLY A 328 -14.90 -2.19 5.99
C GLY A 328 -14.96 -3.03 4.72
N ILE A 329 -13.90 -3.00 3.90
CA ILE A 329 -13.81 -3.78 2.67
C ILE A 329 -12.56 -4.65 2.74
N LEU A 330 -12.74 -5.98 2.71
CA LEU A 330 -11.64 -6.92 2.76
C LEU A 330 -10.78 -6.79 1.50
N ASN A 331 -9.46 -6.63 1.66
CA ASN A 331 -8.52 -6.64 0.55
C ASN A 331 -8.48 -8.02 -0.11
N GLY A 332 -8.06 -8.04 -1.38
CA GLY A 332 -7.79 -9.27 -2.12
C GLY A 332 -6.30 -9.54 -2.30
N ILE A 333 -6.00 -10.61 -3.03
CA ILE A 333 -4.67 -10.90 -3.57
C ILE A 333 -4.74 -10.93 -5.10
N ASP A 334 -3.61 -10.68 -5.77
CA ASP A 334 -3.51 -10.81 -7.23
C ASP A 334 -3.41 -12.32 -7.60
N PRO A 335 -4.47 -12.93 -8.20
CA PRO A 335 -4.49 -14.34 -8.50
C PRO A 335 -3.57 -14.72 -9.68
N ASP A 336 -3.12 -13.76 -10.47
CA ASP A 336 -2.19 -13.98 -11.58
C ASP A 336 -0.75 -14.08 -11.04
N TYR A 337 -0.43 -13.22 -10.05
CA TYR A 337 0.88 -13.21 -9.40
C TYR A 337 1.04 -14.36 -8.39
N TYR A 338 0.01 -14.59 -7.55
CA TYR A 338 0.00 -15.69 -6.56
C TYR A 338 -0.77 -16.89 -7.12
N ASN A 339 -0.17 -17.59 -8.09
CA ASN A 339 -0.79 -18.74 -8.75
C ASN A 339 0.15 -19.96 -8.74
N PRO A 340 -0.13 -20.99 -7.91
CA PRO A 340 0.74 -22.17 -7.83
C PRO A 340 0.83 -22.96 -9.15
N GLU A 341 -0.12 -22.75 -10.09
CA GLU A 341 -0.11 -23.41 -11.40
C GLU A 341 0.93 -22.80 -12.36
N THR A 342 1.24 -21.50 -12.22
CA THR A 342 2.09 -20.75 -13.14
C THR A 342 3.30 -20.07 -12.49
N ASP A 343 3.40 -20.09 -11.16
CA ASP A 343 4.48 -19.44 -10.42
C ASP A 343 5.83 -20.10 -10.71
N ARG A 344 6.73 -19.34 -11.33
CA ARG A 344 8.07 -19.81 -11.72
C ARG A 344 9.06 -19.93 -10.55
N ALA A 345 8.72 -19.40 -9.38
CA ALA A 345 9.57 -19.51 -8.20
C ALA A 345 9.45 -20.88 -7.51
N LEU A 346 8.41 -21.66 -7.81
CA LEU A 346 8.17 -22.95 -7.20
C LEU A 346 9.10 -24.04 -7.77
N PHE A 347 9.32 -25.08 -6.97
CA PHE A 347 10.05 -26.26 -7.43
C PHE A 347 9.23 -27.14 -8.38
N ALA A 348 7.90 -27.17 -8.19
CA ALA A 348 6.95 -27.81 -9.09
C ALA A 348 5.62 -27.05 -9.04
N ASN A 349 4.97 -26.94 -10.18
CA ASN A 349 3.65 -26.31 -10.25
C ASN A 349 2.54 -27.32 -9.92
N TYR A 350 1.40 -26.82 -9.43
CA TYR A 350 0.22 -27.62 -9.06
C TYR A 350 -1.03 -26.74 -9.02
N ASN A 351 -2.19 -27.36 -8.92
CA ASN A 351 -3.47 -26.68 -8.70
C ASN A 351 -4.31 -27.40 -7.63
N ALA A 352 -5.55 -26.96 -7.42
CA ALA A 352 -6.41 -27.52 -6.38
C ALA A 352 -6.84 -28.97 -6.66
N GLU A 353 -6.98 -29.34 -7.92
CA GLU A 353 -7.39 -30.66 -8.38
C GLU A 353 -6.24 -31.67 -8.33
N ASP A 354 -5.02 -31.21 -8.67
CA ASP A 354 -3.79 -32.02 -8.63
C ASP A 354 -2.71 -31.33 -7.79
N THR A 355 -2.56 -31.83 -6.58
CA THR A 355 -1.59 -31.33 -5.59
C THR A 355 -0.26 -32.10 -5.54
N ALA A 356 0.03 -32.97 -6.53
CA ALA A 356 1.27 -33.74 -6.54
C ALA A 356 2.52 -32.84 -6.53
N GLY A 357 2.48 -31.70 -7.24
CA GLY A 357 3.55 -30.70 -7.23
C GLY A 357 3.80 -30.09 -5.85
N LYS A 358 2.76 -29.96 -5.00
CA LYS A 358 2.93 -29.46 -3.62
C LYS A 358 3.78 -30.43 -2.77
N ALA A 359 3.62 -31.73 -2.95
CA ALA A 359 4.46 -32.71 -2.28
C ALA A 359 5.94 -32.56 -2.69
N VAL A 360 6.20 -32.34 -3.97
CA VAL A 360 7.56 -32.04 -4.47
C VAL A 360 8.09 -30.74 -3.86
N CYS A 361 7.27 -29.69 -3.82
CA CYS A 361 7.66 -28.41 -3.19
C CYS A 361 8.04 -28.59 -1.71
N LYS A 362 7.32 -29.43 -0.98
CA LYS A 362 7.63 -29.74 0.42
C LYS A 362 8.99 -30.43 0.57
N GLU A 363 9.23 -31.50 -0.19
CA GLU A 363 10.50 -32.21 -0.16
C GLU A 363 11.69 -31.32 -0.51
N GLU A 364 11.56 -30.52 -1.59
CA GLU A 364 12.63 -29.61 -2.03
C GLU A 364 12.84 -28.46 -1.05
N LEU A 365 11.79 -27.96 -0.39
CA LEU A 365 11.89 -27.00 0.70
C LEU A 365 12.68 -27.60 1.87
N GLN A 366 12.38 -28.82 2.28
CA GLN A 366 13.11 -29.52 3.34
C GLN A 366 14.59 -29.67 2.97
N ARG A 367 14.92 -30.09 1.74
CA ARG A 367 16.31 -30.21 1.25
C ARG A 367 17.02 -28.85 1.25
N MET A 368 16.37 -27.82 0.70
CA MET A 368 16.94 -26.48 0.61
C MET A 368 17.23 -25.87 1.98
N LEU A 369 16.41 -26.17 2.97
CA LEU A 369 16.54 -25.66 4.34
C LEU A 369 17.35 -26.60 5.26
N ASN A 370 17.98 -27.66 4.74
CA ASN A 370 18.71 -28.67 5.51
C ASN A 370 17.86 -29.33 6.62
N LEU A 371 16.57 -29.47 6.39
CA LEU A 371 15.68 -30.24 7.24
C LEU A 371 15.65 -31.72 6.77
N PRO A 372 15.43 -32.69 7.68
CA PRO A 372 15.17 -34.06 7.28
C PRO A 372 13.96 -34.14 6.33
N VAL A 373 14.13 -34.83 5.19
CA VAL A 373 13.05 -35.04 4.25
C VAL A 373 12.08 -36.09 4.83
N LYS A 374 10.93 -35.63 5.28
CA LYS A 374 9.90 -36.43 5.93
C LYS A 374 8.52 -36.01 5.41
N PRO A 375 7.94 -36.70 4.43
CA PRO A 375 6.66 -36.34 3.84
C PRO A 375 5.50 -36.26 4.86
N GLU A 376 5.53 -37.13 5.88
CA GLU A 376 4.47 -37.23 6.88
C GLU A 376 4.59 -36.24 8.05
N THR A 377 5.74 -35.58 8.20
CA THR A 377 5.95 -34.57 9.25
C THR A 377 5.44 -33.22 8.77
N PRO A 378 4.44 -32.59 9.45
CA PRO A 378 3.94 -31.29 9.02
C PRO A 378 4.96 -30.18 9.21
N ILE A 379 5.05 -29.27 8.23
CA ILE A 379 5.82 -28.04 8.30
C ILE A 379 4.88 -26.90 8.71
N ILE A 380 5.12 -26.29 9.86
CA ILE A 380 4.47 -25.07 10.31
C ILE A 380 5.33 -23.89 9.92
N ALA A 381 4.79 -22.95 9.16
CA ALA A 381 5.54 -21.78 8.68
C ALA A 381 4.97 -20.47 9.22
N MET A 382 5.87 -19.50 9.43
CA MET A 382 5.54 -18.09 9.66
C MET A 382 6.37 -17.22 8.71
N ILE A 383 5.72 -16.29 8.02
CA ILE A 383 6.35 -15.27 7.19
C ILE A 383 5.80 -13.92 7.65
N THR A 384 6.60 -13.16 8.40
CA THR A 384 6.11 -11.94 9.04
C THR A 384 7.23 -10.99 9.43
N ARG A 385 6.88 -9.70 9.66
CA ARG A 385 7.76 -8.80 10.39
C ARG A 385 7.88 -9.27 11.84
N LEU A 386 9.09 -9.29 12.37
CA LEU A 386 9.35 -9.77 13.74
C LEU A 386 9.12 -8.66 14.76
N VAL A 387 7.85 -8.29 14.96
CA VAL A 387 7.42 -7.21 15.86
C VAL A 387 6.30 -7.70 16.79
N SER A 388 6.09 -7.01 17.92
CA SER A 388 5.25 -7.47 19.03
C SER A 388 3.79 -7.76 18.63
N HIS A 389 3.19 -6.93 17.76
CA HIS A 389 1.79 -7.11 17.38
C HIS A 389 1.54 -8.33 16.47
N LYS A 390 2.58 -9.04 16.03
CA LYS A 390 2.46 -10.29 15.25
C LYS A 390 2.32 -11.56 16.10
N GLY A 391 2.21 -11.42 17.43
CA GLY A 391 1.94 -12.55 18.33
C GLY A 391 3.14 -13.47 18.56
N LEU A 392 4.36 -12.96 18.32
CA LEU A 392 5.59 -13.72 18.51
C LEU A 392 5.86 -14.06 19.97
N ASP A 393 5.31 -13.31 20.91
CA ASP A 393 5.33 -13.59 22.35
C ASP A 393 4.54 -14.88 22.65
N LEU A 394 3.35 -15.08 22.07
CA LEU A 394 2.59 -16.31 22.20
C LEU A 394 3.39 -17.52 21.65
N VAL A 395 4.01 -17.34 20.48
CA VAL A 395 4.84 -18.39 19.88
C VAL A 395 6.02 -18.74 20.79
N LYS A 396 6.73 -17.73 21.31
CA LYS A 396 7.86 -17.96 22.25
C LYS A 396 7.44 -18.78 23.47
N GLU A 397 6.25 -18.57 23.99
CA GLU A 397 5.77 -19.26 25.20
C GLU A 397 5.56 -20.76 24.99
N VAL A 398 5.06 -21.18 23.81
CA VAL A 398 4.62 -22.56 23.62
C VAL A 398 5.34 -23.33 22.52
N ILE A 399 6.19 -22.70 21.71
CA ILE A 399 6.83 -23.37 20.56
C ILE A 399 7.64 -24.61 20.96
N GLU A 400 8.36 -24.56 22.08
CA GLU A 400 9.14 -25.71 22.54
C GLU A 400 8.26 -26.88 22.99
N GLN A 401 7.02 -26.58 23.45
CA GLN A 401 6.04 -27.62 23.75
C GLN A 401 5.49 -28.24 22.44
N ALA A 402 5.20 -27.44 21.44
CA ALA A 402 4.77 -27.93 20.12
C ALA A 402 5.88 -28.80 19.46
N LEU A 403 7.15 -28.42 19.58
CA LEU A 403 8.30 -29.15 19.05
C LEU A 403 8.56 -30.52 19.71
N ARG A 404 7.85 -30.86 20.79
CA ARG A 404 7.88 -32.26 21.33
C ARG A 404 7.22 -33.24 20.38
N GLN A 405 6.32 -32.78 19.52
CA GLN A 405 5.71 -33.56 18.45
C GLN A 405 6.67 -33.70 17.26
N ASP A 406 6.35 -34.60 16.32
CA ASP A 406 7.10 -34.70 15.05
C ASP A 406 6.60 -33.64 14.06
N ILE A 407 7.09 -32.41 14.23
CA ILE A 407 6.82 -31.26 13.38
C ILE A 407 8.13 -30.58 12.96
N GLN A 408 8.09 -29.81 11.89
CA GLN A 408 9.12 -28.87 11.50
C GLN A 408 8.55 -27.45 11.55
N PHE A 409 9.38 -26.48 11.96
CA PHE A 409 8.98 -25.07 12.07
C PHE A 409 9.91 -24.20 11.24
N VAL A 410 9.35 -23.36 10.36
CA VAL A 410 10.10 -22.47 9.45
C VAL A 410 9.63 -21.04 9.66
N LEU A 411 10.57 -20.15 10.01
CA LEU A 411 10.32 -18.72 10.16
C LEU A 411 11.12 -17.93 9.12
N LEU A 412 10.46 -17.01 8.43
CA LEU A 412 11.06 -16.03 7.52
C LEU A 412 10.62 -14.62 7.92
N GLY A 413 11.57 -13.73 8.20
CA GLY A 413 11.26 -12.34 8.51
C GLY A 413 12.40 -11.57 9.16
N THR A 414 12.21 -10.27 9.31
CA THR A 414 13.12 -9.35 10.01
C THR A 414 12.32 -8.43 10.93
N GLY A 415 12.96 -7.87 11.96
CA GLY A 415 12.32 -6.91 12.86
C GLY A 415 13.12 -6.63 14.12
N ASP A 416 12.47 -6.71 15.27
CA ASP A 416 13.09 -6.43 16.56
C ASP A 416 14.16 -7.47 16.89
N SER A 417 15.33 -7.01 17.25
CA SER A 417 16.51 -7.86 17.56
C SER A 417 16.22 -8.90 18.65
N MET A 418 15.30 -8.60 19.57
CA MET A 418 14.89 -9.55 20.60
C MET A 418 14.25 -10.83 19.99
N TYR A 419 13.41 -10.68 18.99
CA TYR A 419 12.78 -11.81 18.30
C TYR A 419 13.75 -12.49 17.34
N GLU A 420 14.54 -11.71 16.59
CA GLU A 420 15.56 -12.26 15.69
C GLU A 420 16.56 -13.17 16.44
N ASN A 421 17.04 -12.69 17.58
CA ASN A 421 17.97 -13.46 18.43
C ASN A 421 17.32 -14.71 19.02
N TYR A 422 16.07 -14.60 19.51
CA TYR A 422 15.35 -15.74 20.08
C TYR A 422 15.15 -16.86 19.04
N PHE A 423 14.62 -16.55 17.87
CA PHE A 423 14.36 -17.56 16.85
C PHE A 423 15.65 -18.11 16.22
N SER A 424 16.71 -17.32 16.11
CA SER A 424 18.04 -17.80 15.71
C SER A 424 18.61 -18.78 16.74
N ASP A 425 18.41 -18.52 18.04
CA ASP A 425 18.84 -19.43 19.10
C ASP A 425 17.98 -20.70 19.11
N LEU A 426 16.67 -20.59 18.95
CA LEU A 426 15.76 -21.73 18.83
C LEU A 426 16.18 -22.67 17.69
N ALA A 427 16.51 -22.13 16.52
CA ALA A 427 16.99 -22.90 15.37
C ALA A 427 18.32 -23.64 15.67
N ARG A 428 19.23 -23.01 16.44
CA ARG A 428 20.48 -23.67 16.89
C ARG A 428 20.23 -24.82 17.85
N ARG A 429 19.25 -24.68 18.77
CA ARG A 429 18.92 -25.71 19.76
C ARG A 429 18.13 -26.89 19.18
N TYR A 430 17.32 -26.62 18.16
CA TYR A 430 16.43 -27.61 17.53
C TYR A 430 16.82 -27.88 16.07
N GLN A 431 18.12 -28.15 15.82
CA GLN A 431 18.62 -28.51 14.49
C GLN A 431 17.84 -29.69 13.90
N GLY A 432 17.50 -29.59 12.62
CA GLY A 432 16.65 -30.58 11.91
C GLY A 432 15.16 -30.48 12.20
N LYS A 433 14.72 -29.58 13.09
CA LYS A 433 13.30 -29.30 13.35
C LYS A 433 12.94 -27.83 13.11
N VAL A 434 13.84 -26.89 13.39
CA VAL A 434 13.58 -25.45 13.31
C VAL A 434 14.55 -24.78 12.36
N VAL A 435 14.01 -23.95 11.47
CA VAL A 435 14.79 -23.04 10.61
C VAL A 435 14.27 -21.62 10.80
N SER A 436 15.19 -20.70 11.12
CA SER A 436 14.90 -19.26 11.22
C SER A 436 15.76 -18.50 10.22
N ILE A 437 15.10 -17.79 9.31
CA ILE A 437 15.74 -17.02 8.24
C ILE A 437 15.45 -15.54 8.48
N ILE A 438 16.45 -14.83 8.98
CA ILE A 438 16.35 -13.41 9.29
C ILE A 438 16.68 -12.62 8.02
N SER A 439 15.68 -12.51 7.14
CA SER A 439 15.77 -11.75 5.90
C SER A 439 14.39 -11.49 5.31
N PHE A 440 14.33 -10.57 4.34
CA PHE A 440 13.18 -10.43 3.46
C PHE A 440 13.54 -11.02 2.08
N ASN A 441 12.78 -12.04 1.63
CA ASN A 441 13.01 -12.69 0.35
C ASN A 441 11.68 -13.19 -0.26
N SER A 442 11.23 -12.51 -1.29
CA SER A 442 9.97 -12.79 -1.97
C SER A 442 9.93 -14.18 -2.63
N ASP A 443 11.01 -14.63 -3.28
CA ASP A 443 11.05 -15.94 -3.93
C ASP A 443 11.06 -17.07 -2.90
N LEU A 444 11.81 -16.89 -1.82
CA LEU A 444 11.81 -17.85 -0.71
C LEU A 444 10.44 -17.90 -0.02
N SER A 445 9.75 -16.77 0.12
CA SER A 445 8.41 -16.76 0.72
C SER A 445 7.43 -17.63 -0.09
N ARG A 446 7.45 -17.55 -1.43
CA ARG A 446 6.61 -18.39 -2.30
C ARG A 446 6.95 -19.88 -2.19
N LYS A 447 8.23 -20.22 -2.08
CA LYS A 447 8.68 -21.60 -1.81
C LYS A 447 8.19 -22.10 -0.46
N ILE A 448 8.19 -21.24 0.56
CA ILE A 448 7.66 -21.59 1.90
C ILE A 448 6.13 -21.75 1.83
N TYR A 449 5.39 -20.83 1.19
CA TYR A 449 3.94 -21.00 1.01
C TYR A 449 3.58 -22.28 0.27
N SER A 450 4.36 -22.67 -0.74
CA SER A 450 4.07 -23.87 -1.53
C SER A 450 4.50 -25.16 -0.83
N GLY A 451 5.56 -25.14 -0.01
CA GLY A 451 6.13 -26.34 0.62
C GLY A 451 5.68 -26.58 2.06
N ALA A 452 5.12 -25.59 2.75
CA ALA A 452 4.58 -25.75 4.10
C ALA A 452 3.19 -26.40 4.06
N ASP A 453 2.78 -26.96 5.20
CA ASP A 453 1.45 -27.55 5.41
C ASP A 453 0.54 -26.59 6.17
N ILE A 454 1.07 -25.95 7.20
CA ILE A 454 0.35 -25.05 8.12
C ILE A 454 1.01 -23.68 8.10
N PHE A 455 0.21 -22.62 8.08
CA PHE A 455 0.65 -21.25 8.17
C PHE A 455 0.13 -20.57 9.43
N LEU A 456 1.00 -20.11 10.32
CA LEU A 456 0.63 -19.58 11.62
C LEU A 456 0.65 -18.06 11.64
N MET A 457 -0.48 -17.40 11.98
CA MET A 457 -0.63 -15.96 12.15
C MET A 457 -1.37 -15.60 13.46
N PRO A 458 -0.70 -15.59 14.61
CA PRO A 458 -1.31 -15.33 15.91
C PRO A 458 -1.36 -13.84 16.26
N SER A 459 -1.58 -12.97 15.29
CA SER A 459 -1.47 -11.52 15.44
C SER A 459 -2.37 -10.95 16.54
N LYS A 460 -1.84 -10.02 17.33
CA LYS A 460 -2.59 -9.26 18.32
C LYS A 460 -3.58 -8.29 17.66
N SER A 461 -3.17 -7.71 16.55
CA SER A 461 -3.98 -6.88 15.68
C SER A 461 -3.51 -7.08 14.24
N GLU A 462 -4.44 -7.26 13.31
CA GLU A 462 -4.16 -7.44 11.89
C GLU A 462 -5.26 -6.78 11.07
N PRO A 463 -5.08 -5.54 10.61
CA PRO A 463 -6.10 -4.82 9.86
C PRO A 463 -6.72 -5.63 8.71
N CYS A 464 -5.88 -6.27 7.92
CA CYS A 464 -6.31 -7.19 6.86
C CYS A 464 -5.52 -8.51 6.91
N GLY A 465 -4.18 -8.43 6.77
CA GLY A 465 -3.34 -9.58 6.47
C GLY A 465 -3.54 -10.06 5.03
N LEU A 466 -2.43 -10.33 4.34
CA LEU A 466 -2.44 -10.94 3.00
C LEU A 466 -1.84 -12.34 3.04
N SER A 467 -0.92 -12.57 3.97
CA SER A 467 -0.14 -13.81 4.04
C SER A 467 -1.00 -15.05 4.26
N GLN A 468 -2.09 -14.98 5.04
CA GLN A 468 -3.03 -16.08 5.23
C GLN A 468 -3.82 -16.41 3.94
N MET A 469 -4.18 -15.38 3.16
CA MET A 469 -4.87 -15.57 1.89
C MET A 469 -3.92 -16.17 0.85
N ILE A 470 -2.67 -15.69 0.81
CA ILE A 470 -1.61 -16.24 -0.05
C ILE A 470 -1.33 -17.69 0.34
N ALA A 471 -1.11 -17.98 1.62
CA ALA A 471 -0.90 -19.35 2.12
C ALA A 471 -2.05 -20.27 1.69
N SER A 472 -3.30 -19.85 1.88
CA SER A 472 -4.48 -20.59 1.46
C SER A 472 -4.47 -20.86 -0.05
N ARG A 473 -4.15 -19.86 -0.87
CA ARG A 473 -4.05 -20.01 -2.32
C ARG A 473 -3.00 -21.04 -2.76
N TYR A 474 -1.91 -21.19 -1.98
CA TYR A 474 -0.87 -22.22 -2.18
C TYR A 474 -1.17 -23.54 -1.46
N GLY A 475 -2.37 -23.72 -0.92
CA GLY A 475 -2.79 -24.96 -0.23
C GLY A 475 -2.11 -25.16 1.13
N THR A 476 -1.61 -24.11 1.73
CA THR A 476 -1.05 -24.12 3.08
C THR A 476 -2.11 -23.57 4.03
N VAL A 477 -2.61 -24.47 4.90
CA VAL A 477 -3.78 -24.19 5.75
C VAL A 477 -3.41 -23.23 6.86
N ALA A 478 -4.17 -22.14 6.98
CA ALA A 478 -3.88 -21.10 7.96
C ALA A 478 -4.43 -21.45 9.36
N ILE A 479 -3.63 -21.15 10.39
CA ILE A 479 -4.07 -21.02 11.78
C ILE A 479 -3.96 -19.55 12.14
N VAL A 480 -5.07 -18.90 12.48
CA VAL A 480 -5.11 -17.48 12.75
C VAL A 480 -5.82 -17.13 14.04
N ARG A 481 -5.45 -16.00 14.65
CA ARG A 481 -6.27 -15.40 15.69
C ARG A 481 -7.44 -14.64 15.04
N GLU A 482 -8.63 -14.67 15.67
CA GLU A 482 -9.82 -13.97 15.21
C GLU A 482 -9.74 -12.46 15.46
N THR A 483 -9.02 -11.74 14.61
CA THR A 483 -8.89 -10.28 14.64
C THR A 483 -8.85 -9.72 13.22
N GLY A 484 -9.47 -8.56 12.99
CA GLY A 484 -9.47 -7.85 11.71
C GLY A 484 -9.70 -8.76 10.51
N GLY A 485 -8.90 -8.58 9.47
CA GLY A 485 -9.05 -9.36 8.24
C GLY A 485 -8.70 -10.85 8.35
N LEU A 486 -8.04 -11.28 9.43
CA LEU A 486 -7.83 -12.71 9.67
C LEU A 486 -9.16 -13.40 9.92
N ARG A 487 -10.03 -12.80 10.77
CA ARG A 487 -11.38 -13.30 11.03
C ARG A 487 -12.26 -13.28 9.78
N ASP A 488 -12.09 -12.27 8.93
CA ASP A 488 -12.92 -12.09 7.73
C ASP A 488 -12.50 -13.02 6.57
N SER A 489 -11.27 -13.53 6.59
CA SER A 489 -10.70 -14.38 5.54
C SER A 489 -10.63 -15.87 5.89
N ILE A 490 -10.44 -16.21 7.17
CA ILE A 490 -10.31 -17.60 7.64
C ILE A 490 -11.49 -17.97 8.52
N SER A 491 -12.21 -19.00 8.09
CA SER A 491 -13.34 -19.58 8.83
C SER A 491 -12.92 -20.89 9.52
N PRO A 492 -13.44 -21.18 10.72
CA PRO A 492 -13.02 -22.33 11.51
C PRO A 492 -13.38 -23.69 10.86
N TYR A 493 -12.45 -24.61 10.89
CA TYR A 493 -12.53 -25.96 10.33
C TYR A 493 -13.82 -26.71 10.70
N GLY A 494 -14.19 -26.80 11.96
CA GLY A 494 -15.35 -27.52 12.44
C GLY A 494 -16.71 -27.04 11.89
N ALA A 495 -16.77 -25.87 11.29
CA ALA A 495 -17.95 -25.30 10.62
C ALA A 495 -17.86 -25.39 9.07
N GLY A 496 -17.03 -26.29 8.53
CA GLY A 496 -16.79 -26.40 7.08
C GLY A 496 -15.99 -25.22 6.50
N GLY A 497 -15.17 -24.60 7.34
CA GLY A 497 -14.31 -23.48 6.97
C GLY A 497 -13.07 -23.89 6.18
N ASN A 498 -12.19 -22.91 5.98
CA ASN A 498 -10.99 -23.02 5.15
C ASN A 498 -9.68 -23.02 5.96
N GLY A 499 -9.74 -23.03 7.29
CA GLY A 499 -8.57 -23.03 8.16
C GLY A 499 -8.93 -23.22 9.62
N PHE A 500 -8.05 -22.85 10.52
CA PHE A 500 -8.24 -22.97 11.96
C PHE A 500 -8.19 -21.57 12.61
N THR A 501 -8.99 -21.36 13.64
CA THR A 501 -9.06 -20.08 14.34
C THR A 501 -9.01 -20.25 15.85
N PHE A 502 -8.47 -19.27 16.57
CA PHE A 502 -8.59 -19.13 18.00
C PHE A 502 -8.95 -17.70 18.37
N HIS A 503 -9.74 -17.53 19.43
CA HIS A 503 -10.32 -16.23 19.78
C HIS A 503 -9.39 -15.40 20.69
N ASP A 504 -9.01 -15.95 21.84
CA ASP A 504 -8.30 -15.20 22.86
C ASP A 504 -6.82 -15.01 22.51
N TYR A 505 -6.25 -13.85 22.87
CA TYR A 505 -4.82 -13.62 22.72
C TYR A 505 -4.08 -14.39 23.82
N ASN A 506 -4.03 -15.71 23.66
CA ASN A 506 -3.51 -16.66 24.63
C ASN A 506 -2.66 -17.74 23.96
N ALA A 507 -1.48 -18.01 24.52
CA ALA A 507 -0.52 -18.96 23.95
C ALA A 507 -1.04 -20.41 23.99
N TYR A 508 -1.79 -20.78 25.04
CA TYR A 508 -2.31 -22.14 25.19
C TYR A 508 -3.52 -22.40 24.30
N ASP A 509 -4.36 -21.39 24.03
CA ASP A 509 -5.44 -21.50 23.06
C ASP A 509 -4.86 -21.70 21.65
N MET A 510 -3.81 -20.93 21.31
CA MET A 510 -3.06 -21.13 20.07
C MET A 510 -2.46 -22.54 19.99
N LEU A 511 -1.84 -23.02 21.07
CA LEU A 511 -1.25 -24.37 21.12
C LEU A 511 -2.31 -25.46 20.97
N TYR A 512 -3.50 -25.29 21.58
CA TYR A 512 -4.61 -26.21 21.42
C TYR A 512 -5.00 -26.35 19.94
N VAL A 513 -5.16 -25.24 19.25
CA VAL A 513 -5.53 -25.22 17.82
C VAL A 513 -4.39 -25.76 16.92
N ILE A 514 -3.13 -25.51 17.27
CA ILE A 514 -1.98 -26.13 16.60
C ILE A 514 -2.06 -27.66 16.70
N ASN A 515 -2.36 -28.19 17.91
CA ASN A 515 -2.49 -29.61 18.11
C ASN A 515 -3.68 -30.23 17.35
N GLU A 516 -4.81 -29.51 17.30
CA GLU A 516 -5.97 -29.90 16.49
C GLU A 516 -5.59 -29.99 15.00
N ALA A 517 -4.93 -28.95 14.46
CA ALA A 517 -4.50 -28.93 13.07
C ALA A 517 -3.53 -30.05 12.72
N ILE A 518 -2.58 -30.39 13.64
CA ILE A 518 -1.68 -31.54 13.48
C ILE A 518 -2.47 -32.84 13.46
N GLY A 519 -3.47 -33.00 14.35
CA GLY A 519 -4.35 -34.16 14.37
C GLY A 519 -5.11 -34.36 13.05
N VAL A 520 -5.69 -33.26 12.51
CA VAL A 520 -6.38 -33.28 11.21
C VAL A 520 -5.41 -33.56 10.06
N TYR A 521 -4.18 -33.03 10.12
CA TYR A 521 -3.13 -33.27 9.10
C TYR A 521 -2.84 -34.75 8.91
N HIS A 522 -2.86 -35.58 9.98
CA HIS A 522 -2.62 -37.01 9.89
C HIS A 522 -3.80 -37.78 9.29
N ASN A 523 -5.01 -37.19 9.22
CA ASN A 523 -6.12 -37.70 8.43
C ASN A 523 -6.03 -37.15 7.00
N LYS A 524 -5.35 -37.87 6.12
CA LYS A 524 -4.99 -37.38 4.78
C LYS A 524 -6.19 -37.03 3.90
N ASP A 525 -7.29 -37.71 4.02
CA ASP A 525 -8.51 -37.43 3.23
C ASP A 525 -9.16 -36.13 3.70
N GLU A 526 -9.23 -35.93 5.02
CA GLU A 526 -9.76 -34.71 5.59
C GLU A 526 -8.85 -33.51 5.30
N TRP A 527 -7.53 -33.72 5.40
CA TRP A 527 -6.55 -32.67 5.07
C TRP A 527 -6.63 -32.23 3.60
N LYS A 528 -6.79 -33.17 2.67
CA LYS A 528 -6.98 -32.85 1.25
C LYS A 528 -8.25 -32.03 1.01
N ARG A 529 -9.36 -32.38 1.68
CA ARG A 529 -10.61 -31.59 1.57
C ARG A 529 -10.43 -30.18 2.08
N LEU A 530 -9.77 -30.02 3.22
CA LEU A 530 -9.50 -28.72 3.82
C LEU A 530 -8.55 -27.89 2.94
N MET A 531 -7.49 -28.49 2.42
CA MET A 531 -6.55 -27.85 1.50
C MET A 531 -7.25 -27.41 0.22
N TYR A 532 -8.09 -28.25 -0.39
CA TYR A 532 -8.91 -27.89 -1.54
C TYR A 532 -9.82 -26.69 -1.23
N LYS A 533 -10.48 -26.70 -0.08
CA LYS A 533 -11.33 -25.59 0.36
C LYS A 533 -10.53 -24.28 0.52
N ALA A 534 -9.34 -24.35 1.10
CA ALA A 534 -8.45 -23.20 1.23
C ALA A 534 -8.05 -22.64 -0.13
N MET A 535 -7.60 -23.49 -1.07
CA MET A 535 -7.15 -23.10 -2.41
C MET A 535 -8.26 -22.50 -3.28
N THR A 536 -9.50 -22.95 -3.10
CA THR A 536 -10.66 -22.53 -3.90
C THR A 536 -11.47 -21.39 -3.27
N THR A 537 -11.10 -20.93 -2.06
CA THR A 537 -11.71 -19.74 -1.46
C THR A 537 -11.35 -18.50 -2.28
N ASP A 538 -12.36 -17.73 -2.68
CA ASP A 538 -12.17 -16.52 -3.48
C ASP A 538 -11.66 -15.35 -2.65
N PHE A 539 -10.38 -15.07 -2.77
CA PHE A 539 -9.67 -13.90 -2.23
C PHE A 539 -9.25 -12.91 -3.32
N THR A 540 -9.87 -12.93 -4.49
CA THR A 540 -9.47 -12.08 -5.61
C THR A 540 -9.89 -10.63 -5.41
N TRP A 541 -9.10 -9.71 -5.99
CA TRP A 541 -9.47 -8.30 -6.06
C TRP A 541 -10.75 -8.05 -6.85
N ALA A 542 -11.15 -8.94 -7.76
CA ALA A 542 -12.41 -8.81 -8.49
C ALA A 542 -13.62 -8.79 -7.54
N LYS A 543 -13.57 -9.55 -6.44
CA LYS A 543 -14.60 -9.51 -5.40
C LYS A 543 -14.58 -8.19 -4.62
N SER A 544 -13.41 -7.75 -4.18
CA SER A 544 -13.25 -6.52 -3.38
C SER A 544 -13.56 -5.27 -4.22
N ALA A 545 -13.17 -5.24 -5.51
CA ALA A 545 -13.45 -4.13 -6.41
C ALA A 545 -14.95 -3.84 -6.55
N LYS A 546 -15.82 -4.86 -6.56
CA LYS A 546 -17.27 -4.67 -6.62
C LYS A 546 -17.84 -3.89 -5.43
N TYR A 547 -17.26 -4.06 -4.24
CA TYR A 547 -17.64 -3.27 -3.06
C TYR A 547 -17.21 -1.81 -3.21
N TYR A 548 -15.99 -1.56 -3.72
CA TYR A 548 -15.53 -0.20 -4.02
C TYR A 548 -16.35 0.47 -5.12
N GLU A 549 -16.72 -0.28 -6.17
CA GLU A 549 -17.63 0.21 -7.20
C GLU A 549 -18.98 0.65 -6.62
N GLY A 550 -19.59 -0.20 -5.78
CA GLY A 550 -20.83 0.13 -5.10
C GLY A 550 -20.72 1.39 -4.25
N LEU A 551 -19.58 1.55 -3.52
CA LEU A 551 -19.28 2.74 -2.73
C LEU A 551 -19.20 4.00 -3.62
N TYR A 552 -18.40 3.95 -4.70
CA TYR A 552 -18.20 5.08 -5.60
C TYR A 552 -19.50 5.50 -6.30
N LEU A 553 -20.25 4.53 -6.84
CA LEU A 553 -21.54 4.81 -7.50
C LEU A 553 -22.55 5.42 -6.52
N GLY A 554 -22.61 4.91 -5.29
CA GLY A 554 -23.46 5.47 -4.24
C GLY A 554 -23.15 6.95 -3.94
N MET A 555 -21.87 7.34 -3.98
CA MET A 555 -21.44 8.73 -3.75
C MET A 555 -21.74 9.66 -4.95
N LEU A 556 -21.74 9.12 -6.16
CA LEU A 556 -21.95 9.89 -7.39
C LEU A 556 -23.44 10.08 -7.75
N MET A 557 -24.34 9.33 -7.11
CA MET A 557 -25.79 9.47 -7.28
C MET A 557 -26.40 10.58 -6.41
N HIS A 558 -25.64 11.08 -5.43
CA HIS A 558 -26.03 12.13 -4.49
C HIS A 558 -25.15 13.38 -4.66
#